data_1b34ce71d5f5af49b9a14754319c0ee9
#
_entry.id   1b34ce71d5f5af49b9a14754319c0ee9
#
_cell.length_a   1.000
_cell.length_b   1.000
_cell.length_c   1.000
_cell.angle_alpha   90.00
_cell.angle_beta   90.00
_cell.angle_gamma   90.00
#
_symmetry.space_group_name_H-M   'P 1'
#
loop_
_entity.id
_entity.type
_entity.pdbx_description
1 polymer ?
#
loop_
_entity_poly.entity_id
_entity_poly.type
_entity_poly.pdbx_seq_one_letter_code
_entity_poly.pdbx_strand_id
1 'polypeptide(L)'
;MLEQPKGEKITTAALAARLAVSEAALYRHFASKAQMFEGLIEFIESSVFGLINQIAEKHSDGMTQTRDIVGMLLNFAISNPGMTRVLIGDALVNEDERLQVRMNQFYDRVELALKQALRAAAAEGHGKESEVAARATLIVSFVIGRWHRYAKSGFKINPSQDAALQIAMLLG
;
A
#
# COMPACT_ATOMS: atom_id res chain seq x y z
N MET A 1 13.53 5.44 11.17
CA MET A 1 14.46 4.77 10.23
C MET A 1 13.84 4.71 8.83
N LEU A 2 12.69 4.10 8.62
CA LEU A 2 12.03 4.01 7.31
C LEU A 2 11.67 5.39 6.70
N GLU A 3 11.45 6.39 7.51
CA GLU A 3 11.09 7.76 7.09
C GLU A 3 12.29 8.63 6.71
N GLN A 4 13.52 8.14 6.88
CA GLN A 4 14.70 8.90 6.48
C GLN A 4 14.74 9.04 4.95
N PRO A 5 15.05 10.23 4.39
CA PRO A 5 15.09 10.47 2.94
C PRO A 5 16.05 9.54 2.19
N LYS A 6 17.17 9.22 2.81
CA LYS A 6 18.09 8.17 2.34
C LYS A 6 17.75 6.89 3.06
N GLY A 7 17.38 5.85 2.30
CA GLY A 7 17.09 4.54 2.87
C GLY A 7 18.32 3.99 3.61
N GLU A 8 18.24 3.89 4.92
CA GLU A 8 19.25 3.23 5.73
C GLU A 8 18.91 1.76 5.85
N LYS A 9 19.94 0.90 5.83
CA LYS A 9 19.75 -0.51 6.10
C LYS A 9 19.24 -0.67 7.53
N ILE A 10 18.06 -1.24 7.69
CA ILE A 10 17.48 -1.51 9.00
C ILE A 10 18.20 -2.72 9.60
N THR A 11 18.94 -2.50 10.68
CA THR A 11 19.54 -3.56 11.48
C THR A 11 18.84 -3.63 12.85
N THR A 12 18.85 -4.79 13.48
CA THR A 12 18.30 -4.94 14.84
C THR A 12 19.04 -4.09 15.86
N ALA A 13 20.36 -3.95 15.70
CA ALA A 13 21.18 -3.06 16.53
C ALA A 13 20.77 -1.59 16.41
N ALA A 14 20.59 -1.10 15.18
CA ALA A 14 20.15 0.28 14.93
C ALA A 14 18.71 0.52 15.43
N LEU A 15 17.84 -0.49 15.31
CA LEU A 15 16.47 -0.41 15.81
C LEU A 15 16.46 -0.37 17.35
N ALA A 16 17.23 -1.24 18.00
CA ALA A 16 17.37 -1.29 19.46
C ALA A 16 17.91 0.05 20.02
N ALA A 17 18.96 0.58 19.40
CA ALA A 17 19.51 1.89 19.75
C ALA A 17 18.49 3.02 19.64
N ARG A 18 17.68 3.03 18.56
CA ARG A 18 16.64 4.04 18.35
C ARG A 18 15.50 3.99 19.36
N LEU A 19 15.18 2.78 19.83
CA LEU A 19 14.15 2.54 20.85
C LEU A 19 14.71 2.64 22.29
N ALA A 20 16.00 2.91 22.45
CA ALA A 20 16.68 2.94 23.75
C ALA A 20 16.53 1.62 24.54
N VAL A 21 16.56 0.49 23.85
CA VAL A 21 16.48 -0.85 24.43
C VAL A 21 17.68 -1.69 23.97
N SER A 22 17.93 -2.85 24.62
CA SER A 22 18.91 -3.81 24.13
C SER A 22 18.34 -4.66 22.98
N GLU A 23 19.21 -5.18 22.10
CA GLU A 23 18.78 -6.16 21.09
C GLU A 23 18.11 -7.38 21.73
N ALA A 24 18.61 -7.83 22.89
CA ALA A 24 18.01 -8.92 23.65
C ALA A 24 16.55 -8.60 24.07
N ALA A 25 16.24 -7.34 24.36
CA ALA A 25 14.88 -6.93 24.68
C ALA A 25 13.96 -6.98 23.43
N LEU A 26 14.47 -6.62 22.25
CA LEU A 26 13.73 -6.81 21.00
C LEU A 26 13.42 -8.27 20.72
N TYR A 27 14.43 -9.15 20.88
CA TYR A 27 14.28 -10.59 20.63
C TYR A 27 13.41 -11.32 21.67
N ARG A 28 13.06 -10.70 22.79
CA ARG A 28 12.01 -11.23 23.69
C ARG A 28 10.60 -11.10 23.13
N HIS A 29 10.38 -10.11 22.27
CA HIS A 29 9.05 -9.84 21.65
C HIS A 29 8.95 -10.37 20.23
N PHE A 30 10.07 -10.49 19.52
CA PHE A 30 10.11 -10.93 18.13
C PHE A 30 11.23 -11.96 17.97
N ALA A 31 10.90 -13.15 17.49
CA ALA A 31 11.89 -14.22 17.29
C ALA A 31 12.93 -13.88 16.21
N SER A 32 12.63 -12.95 15.28
CA SER A 32 13.52 -12.53 14.22
C SER A 32 13.18 -11.14 13.70
N LYS A 33 14.10 -10.53 12.95
CA LYS A 33 13.84 -9.30 12.19
C LYS A 33 12.69 -9.48 11.17
N ALA A 34 12.62 -10.65 10.53
CA ALA A 34 11.52 -10.98 9.62
C ALA A 34 10.16 -10.92 10.33
N GLN A 35 10.07 -11.42 11.56
CA GLN A 35 8.84 -11.35 12.36
C GLN A 35 8.45 -9.89 12.69
N MET A 36 9.42 -8.99 12.89
CA MET A 36 9.13 -7.56 13.05
C MET A 36 8.49 -6.97 11.79
N PHE A 37 9.02 -7.32 10.61
CA PHE A 37 8.42 -6.91 9.34
C PHE A 37 7.06 -7.55 9.10
N GLU A 38 6.85 -8.81 9.47
CA GLU A 38 5.54 -9.47 9.40
C GLU A 38 4.48 -8.73 10.20
N GLY A 39 4.81 -8.33 11.44
CA GLY A 39 3.91 -7.52 12.27
C GLY A 39 3.60 -6.15 11.65
N LEU A 40 4.58 -5.51 11.00
CA LEU A 40 4.36 -4.26 10.30
C LEU A 40 3.48 -4.44 9.05
N ILE A 41 3.70 -5.49 8.27
CA ILE A 41 2.88 -5.81 7.09
C ILE A 41 1.45 -6.14 7.53
N GLU A 42 1.26 -6.90 8.60
CA GLU A 42 -0.06 -7.20 9.18
C GLU A 42 -0.82 -5.94 9.60
N PHE A 43 -0.12 -4.98 10.21
CA PHE A 43 -0.71 -3.68 10.55
C PHE A 43 -1.12 -2.91 9.28
N ILE A 44 -0.30 -2.89 8.24
CA ILE A 44 -0.61 -2.26 6.96
C ILE A 44 -1.84 -2.91 6.33
N GLU A 45 -1.87 -4.25 6.27
CA GLU A 45 -3.00 -5.03 5.73
C GLU A 45 -4.30 -4.73 6.47
N SER A 46 -4.28 -4.82 7.80
CA SER A 46 -5.47 -4.56 8.63
C SER A 46 -5.99 -3.15 8.45
N SER A 47 -5.10 -2.16 8.39
CA SER A 47 -5.46 -0.76 8.20
C SER A 47 -6.06 -0.52 6.82
N VAL A 48 -5.39 -0.96 5.75
CA VAL A 48 -5.83 -0.72 4.37
C VAL A 48 -7.13 -1.46 4.07
N PHE A 49 -7.23 -2.74 4.40
CA PHE A 49 -8.45 -3.52 4.11
C PHE A 49 -9.62 -3.12 5.01
N GLY A 50 -9.36 -2.67 6.25
CA GLY A 50 -10.37 -2.05 7.09
C GLY A 50 -10.98 -0.80 6.44
N LEU A 51 -10.15 0.07 5.87
CA LEU A 51 -10.61 1.27 5.15
C LEU A 51 -11.33 0.92 3.84
N ILE A 52 -10.86 -0.06 3.07
CA ILE A 52 -11.55 -0.56 1.86
C ILE A 52 -12.96 -1.05 2.21
N ASN A 53 -13.10 -1.84 3.27
CA ASN A 53 -14.40 -2.32 3.71
C ASN A 53 -15.34 -1.18 4.11
N GLN A 54 -14.84 -0.18 4.85
CA GLN A 54 -15.62 1.01 5.20
C GLN A 54 -16.10 1.80 3.97
N ILE A 55 -15.25 1.91 2.93
CA ILE A 55 -15.63 2.55 1.67
C ILE A 55 -16.76 1.75 0.99
N ALA A 56 -16.63 0.42 0.92
CA ALA A 56 -17.64 -0.45 0.32
C ALA A 56 -18.98 -0.41 1.07
N GLU A 57 -18.96 -0.32 2.39
CA GLU A 57 -20.18 -0.18 3.22
C GLU A 57 -20.83 1.19 3.08
N LYS A 58 -20.03 2.24 2.89
CA LYS A 58 -20.51 3.63 2.83
C LYS A 58 -21.16 3.99 1.49
N HIS A 59 -20.68 3.41 0.39
CA HIS A 59 -21.08 3.75 -0.97
C HIS A 59 -21.61 2.52 -1.70
N SER A 60 -22.78 2.65 -2.32
CA SER A 60 -23.34 1.64 -3.22
C SER A 60 -22.84 1.78 -4.66
N ASP A 61 -22.39 2.97 -5.06
CA ASP A 61 -21.90 3.30 -6.41
C ASP A 61 -20.45 2.81 -6.59
N GLY A 62 -20.25 1.90 -7.55
CA GLY A 62 -18.97 1.27 -7.84
C GLY A 62 -17.90 2.25 -8.33
N MET A 63 -18.27 3.32 -9.05
CA MET A 63 -17.32 4.34 -9.50
C MET A 63 -16.81 5.17 -8.32
N THR A 64 -17.67 5.53 -7.38
CA THR A 64 -17.31 6.25 -6.16
C THR A 64 -16.44 5.36 -5.27
N GLN A 65 -16.79 4.08 -5.07
CA GLN A 65 -15.94 3.13 -4.36
C GLN A 65 -14.52 3.07 -4.97
N THR A 66 -14.42 2.95 -6.29
CA THR A 66 -13.13 2.88 -6.99
C THR A 66 -12.30 4.15 -6.76
N ARG A 67 -12.89 5.34 -6.90
CA ARG A 67 -12.21 6.62 -6.67
C ARG A 67 -11.73 6.75 -5.23
N ASP A 68 -12.58 6.40 -4.27
CA ASP A 68 -12.28 6.53 -2.85
C ASP A 68 -11.21 5.52 -2.41
N ILE A 69 -11.22 4.29 -2.94
CA ILE A 69 -10.16 3.30 -2.69
C ILE A 69 -8.82 3.84 -3.18
N VAL A 70 -8.74 4.35 -4.41
CA VAL A 70 -7.49 4.90 -4.95
C VAL A 70 -7.02 6.11 -4.15
N GLY A 71 -7.92 7.05 -3.86
CA GLY A 71 -7.62 8.23 -3.04
C GLY A 71 -7.12 7.85 -1.65
N MET A 72 -7.75 6.87 -1.01
CA MET A 72 -7.34 6.33 0.30
C MET A 72 -5.94 5.71 0.23
N LEU A 73 -5.64 4.89 -0.78
CA LEU A 73 -4.33 4.26 -0.96
C LEU A 73 -3.21 5.31 -1.12
N LEU A 74 -3.45 6.37 -1.91
CA LEU A 74 -2.48 7.45 -2.09
C LEU A 74 -2.29 8.25 -0.79
N ASN A 75 -3.37 8.55 -0.07
CA ASN A 75 -3.33 9.27 1.20
C ASN A 75 -2.69 8.44 2.33
N PHE A 76 -2.89 7.13 2.32
CA PHE A 76 -2.23 6.23 3.27
C PHE A 76 -0.70 6.35 3.17
N ALA A 77 -0.16 6.43 1.95
CA ALA A 77 1.27 6.63 1.74
C ALA A 77 1.78 7.97 2.31
N ILE A 78 1.01 9.05 2.10
CA ILE A 78 1.35 10.39 2.63
C ILE A 78 1.38 10.38 4.16
N SER A 79 0.39 9.75 4.77
CA SER A 79 0.28 9.68 6.23
C SER A 79 1.29 8.70 6.86
N ASN A 80 1.84 7.79 6.06
CA ASN A 80 2.73 6.71 6.53
C ASN A 80 3.97 6.55 5.62
N PRO A 81 4.84 7.57 5.52
CA PRO A 81 5.97 7.54 4.57
C PRO A 81 6.90 6.35 4.79
N GLY A 82 7.16 5.97 6.04
CA GLY A 82 7.97 4.79 6.36
C GLY A 82 7.34 3.48 5.87
N MET A 83 6.03 3.31 6.02
CA MET A 83 5.31 2.13 5.54
C MET A 83 5.28 2.06 4.01
N THR A 84 5.35 3.20 3.32
CA THR A 84 5.43 3.24 1.86
C THR A 84 6.67 2.54 1.33
N ARG A 85 7.80 2.58 2.04
CA ARG A 85 9.02 1.82 1.67
C ARG A 85 8.82 0.31 1.79
N VAL A 86 8.00 -0.13 2.73
CA VAL A 86 7.60 -1.55 2.84
C VAL A 86 6.67 -1.90 1.70
N LEU A 87 5.65 -1.06 1.45
CA LEU A 87 4.67 -1.26 0.37
C LEU A 87 5.32 -1.39 -1.01
N ILE A 88 6.36 -0.64 -1.33
CA ILE A 88 7.07 -0.75 -2.62
C ILE A 88 8.19 -1.81 -2.61
N GLY A 89 8.36 -2.56 -1.54
CA GLY A 89 9.42 -3.57 -1.39
C GLY A 89 10.83 -3.03 -1.12
N ASP A 90 11.01 -1.70 -1.09
CA ASP A 90 12.32 -1.06 -0.91
C ASP A 90 12.97 -1.43 0.44
N ALA A 91 12.16 -1.54 1.49
CA ALA A 91 12.61 -1.93 2.82
C ALA A 91 12.79 -3.44 2.98
N LEU A 92 12.37 -4.24 2.00
CA LEU A 92 12.40 -5.69 2.04
C LEU A 92 13.56 -6.28 1.20
N VAL A 93 14.35 -5.43 0.56
CA VAL A 93 15.52 -5.86 -0.22
C VAL A 93 16.54 -6.53 0.72
N ASN A 94 16.94 -7.75 0.37
CA ASN A 94 17.83 -8.61 1.17
C ASN A 94 17.24 -9.06 2.52
N GLU A 95 15.94 -8.97 2.72
CA GLU A 95 15.21 -9.57 3.83
C GLU A 95 14.69 -10.96 3.43
N ASP A 96 13.97 -11.62 4.34
CA ASP A 96 13.38 -12.95 4.08
C ASP A 96 12.39 -12.89 2.91
N GLU A 97 12.55 -13.78 1.93
CA GLU A 97 11.75 -13.81 0.69
C GLU A 97 10.24 -13.90 0.95
N ARG A 98 9.82 -14.56 2.03
CA ARG A 98 8.40 -14.67 2.40
C ARG A 98 7.72 -13.31 2.62
N LEU A 99 8.48 -12.27 2.99
CA LEU A 99 7.95 -10.91 3.16
C LEU A 99 7.55 -10.31 1.82
N GLN A 100 8.36 -10.53 0.77
CA GLN A 100 8.02 -10.07 -0.58
C GLN A 100 6.83 -10.86 -1.14
N VAL A 101 6.76 -12.16 -0.89
CA VAL A 101 5.58 -12.97 -1.26
C VAL A 101 4.32 -12.43 -0.62
N ARG A 102 4.36 -12.08 0.67
CA ARG A 102 3.22 -11.49 1.38
C ARG A 102 2.82 -10.13 0.81
N MET A 103 3.80 -9.30 0.41
CA MET A 103 3.50 -8.02 -0.26
C MET A 103 2.85 -8.21 -1.63
N ASN A 104 3.25 -9.23 -2.40
CA ASN A 104 2.58 -9.56 -3.67
C ASN A 104 1.12 -9.96 -3.42
N GLN A 105 0.85 -10.79 -2.39
CA GLN A 105 -0.52 -11.13 -1.98
C GLN A 105 -1.33 -9.91 -1.54
N PHE A 106 -0.71 -8.93 -0.89
CA PHE A 106 -1.36 -7.66 -0.57
C PHE A 106 -1.83 -6.93 -1.85
N TYR A 107 -0.98 -6.85 -2.88
CA TYR A 107 -1.35 -6.24 -4.16
C TYR A 107 -2.49 -6.98 -4.86
N ASP A 108 -2.44 -8.32 -4.87
CA ASP A 108 -3.51 -9.17 -5.44
C ASP A 108 -4.86 -8.90 -4.75
N ARG A 109 -4.86 -8.74 -3.43
CA ARG A 109 -6.06 -8.43 -2.65
C ARG A 109 -6.59 -7.03 -2.93
N VAL A 110 -5.72 -6.02 -3.09
CA VAL A 110 -6.11 -4.66 -3.50
C VAL A 110 -6.72 -4.68 -4.90
N GLU A 111 -6.09 -5.41 -5.83
CA GLU A 111 -6.62 -5.57 -7.19
C GLU A 111 -7.98 -6.25 -7.18
N LEU A 112 -8.18 -7.27 -6.34
CA LEU A 112 -9.47 -7.94 -6.18
C LEU A 112 -10.55 -6.98 -5.68
N ALA A 113 -10.25 -6.13 -4.70
CA ALA A 113 -11.18 -5.13 -4.19
C ALA A 113 -11.57 -4.12 -5.27
N LEU A 114 -10.60 -3.65 -6.07
CA LEU A 114 -10.87 -2.77 -7.21
C LEU A 114 -11.69 -3.47 -8.30
N LYS A 115 -11.44 -4.75 -8.59
CA LYS A 115 -12.28 -5.54 -9.50
C LYS A 115 -13.73 -5.63 -9.03
N GLN A 116 -13.97 -5.78 -7.73
CA GLN A 116 -15.31 -5.82 -7.17
C GLN A 116 -16.04 -4.48 -7.36
N ALA A 117 -15.38 -3.36 -7.04
CA ALA A 117 -15.93 -2.02 -7.23
C ALA A 117 -16.20 -1.72 -8.72
N LEU A 118 -15.26 -2.07 -9.61
CA LEU A 118 -15.42 -1.87 -11.06
C LEU A 118 -16.51 -2.75 -11.68
N ARG A 119 -16.76 -3.95 -11.15
CA ARG A 119 -17.91 -4.79 -11.57
C ARG A 119 -19.23 -4.14 -11.18
N ALA A 120 -19.33 -3.60 -9.97
CA ALA A 120 -20.50 -2.84 -9.56
C ALA A 120 -20.72 -1.65 -10.50
N ALA A 121 -19.68 -0.87 -10.81
CA ALA A 121 -19.73 0.22 -11.75
C ALA A 121 -20.20 -0.22 -13.17
N ALA A 122 -19.68 -1.34 -13.67
CA ALA A 122 -20.11 -1.88 -14.97
C ALA A 122 -21.58 -2.31 -14.97
N ALA A 123 -22.08 -2.91 -13.89
CA ALA A 123 -23.49 -3.24 -13.73
C ALA A 123 -24.40 -2.01 -13.67
N GLU A 124 -23.87 -0.88 -13.22
CA GLU A 124 -24.53 0.45 -13.21
C GLU A 124 -24.44 1.19 -14.55
N GLY A 125 -23.78 0.59 -15.56
CA GLY A 125 -23.62 1.18 -16.89
C GLY A 125 -22.33 2.00 -17.07
N HIS A 126 -21.42 1.97 -16.11
CA HIS A 126 -20.13 2.66 -16.13
C HIS A 126 -19.00 1.73 -16.57
N GLY A 127 -18.77 1.63 -17.87
CA GLY A 127 -17.75 0.77 -18.44
C GLY A 127 -18.26 -0.63 -18.82
N LYS A 128 -17.36 -1.50 -19.25
CA LYS A 128 -17.68 -2.86 -19.70
C LYS A 128 -17.09 -3.89 -18.75
N GLU A 129 -17.85 -4.96 -18.46
CA GLU A 129 -17.38 -6.08 -17.64
C GLU A 129 -16.07 -6.68 -18.20
N SER A 130 -15.93 -6.75 -19.54
CA SER A 130 -14.73 -7.25 -20.19
C SER A 130 -13.45 -6.42 -19.95
N GLU A 131 -13.57 -5.19 -19.49
CA GLU A 131 -12.47 -4.26 -19.21
C GLU A 131 -12.07 -4.24 -17.73
N VAL A 132 -12.90 -4.79 -16.85
CA VAL A 132 -12.73 -4.71 -15.38
C VAL A 132 -11.34 -5.19 -14.93
N ALA A 133 -10.90 -6.35 -15.40
CA ALA A 133 -9.61 -6.91 -15.01
C ALA A 133 -8.45 -6.00 -15.44
N ALA A 134 -8.46 -5.55 -16.70
CA ALA A 134 -7.41 -4.69 -17.23
C ALA A 134 -7.38 -3.32 -16.53
N ARG A 135 -8.55 -2.73 -16.25
CA ARG A 135 -8.65 -1.47 -15.50
C ARG A 135 -8.14 -1.62 -14.07
N ALA A 136 -8.49 -2.69 -13.36
CA ALA A 136 -8.00 -2.93 -12.00
C ALA A 136 -6.48 -3.05 -11.95
N THR A 137 -5.88 -3.84 -12.84
CA THR A 137 -4.42 -3.98 -12.96
C THR A 137 -3.75 -2.64 -13.28
N LEU A 138 -4.32 -1.85 -14.19
CA LEU A 138 -3.81 -0.52 -14.55
C LEU A 138 -3.84 0.44 -13.35
N ILE A 139 -4.93 0.43 -12.58
CA ILE A 139 -5.09 1.26 -11.38
C ILE A 139 -4.08 0.87 -10.29
N VAL A 140 -3.90 -0.43 -10.03
CA VAL A 140 -2.90 -0.91 -9.05
C VAL A 140 -1.50 -0.48 -9.48
N SER A 141 -1.16 -0.63 -10.77
CA SER A 141 0.13 -0.21 -11.32
C SER A 141 0.34 1.31 -11.18
N PHE A 142 -0.71 2.11 -11.40
CA PHE A 142 -0.70 3.55 -11.18
C PHE A 142 -0.39 3.89 -9.72
N VAL A 143 -1.10 3.27 -8.77
CA VAL A 143 -0.91 3.50 -7.33
C VAL A 143 0.52 3.16 -6.91
N ILE A 144 1.01 1.97 -7.30
CA ILE A 144 2.39 1.52 -7.00
C ILE A 144 3.41 2.50 -7.58
N GLY A 145 3.22 2.96 -8.82
CA GLY A 145 4.09 3.93 -9.46
C GLY A 145 4.13 5.28 -8.71
N ARG A 146 2.97 5.73 -8.19
CA ARG A 146 2.87 6.96 -7.36
C ARG A 146 3.60 6.78 -6.02
N TRP A 147 3.40 5.64 -5.34
CA TRP A 147 4.10 5.31 -4.11
C TRP A 147 5.62 5.24 -4.31
N HIS A 148 6.05 4.60 -5.39
CA HIS A 148 7.47 4.48 -5.72
C HIS A 148 8.11 5.86 -5.92
N ARG A 149 7.50 6.73 -6.75
CA ARG A 149 8.00 8.09 -6.96
C ARG A 149 8.04 8.91 -5.68
N TYR A 150 7.03 8.79 -4.82
CA TYR A 150 6.99 9.44 -3.52
C TYR A 150 8.16 9.01 -2.64
N ALA A 151 8.34 7.71 -2.42
CA ALA A 151 9.41 7.18 -1.59
C ALA A 151 10.81 7.51 -2.15
N LYS A 152 11.01 7.37 -3.47
CA LYS A 152 12.32 7.61 -4.13
C LYS A 152 12.68 9.10 -4.22
N SER A 153 11.71 9.99 -4.15
CA SER A 153 11.98 11.44 -4.06
C SER A 153 12.37 11.91 -2.65
N GLY A 154 12.50 11.01 -1.68
CA GLY A 154 12.65 11.35 -0.27
C GLY A 154 11.39 11.99 0.30
N PHE A 155 10.24 11.49 -0.14
CA PHE A 155 8.88 11.90 0.29
C PHE A 155 8.50 13.34 -0.11
N LYS A 156 9.09 13.86 -1.20
CA LYS A 156 8.84 15.23 -1.69
C LYS A 156 7.77 15.32 -2.76
N ILE A 157 7.67 14.30 -3.64
CA ILE A 157 6.68 14.28 -4.72
C ILE A 157 5.36 13.73 -4.16
N ASN A 158 4.37 14.61 -3.99
CA ASN A 158 3.07 14.24 -3.44
C ASN A 158 2.37 13.20 -4.35
N PRO A 159 2.06 11.98 -3.86
CA PRO A 159 1.40 10.95 -4.65
C PRO A 159 -0.04 11.30 -5.02
N SER A 160 -0.71 12.20 -4.30
CA SER A 160 -2.09 12.64 -4.59
C SER A 160 -2.17 13.85 -5.52
N GLN A 161 -1.03 14.42 -5.96
CA GLN A 161 -1.04 15.54 -6.89
C GLN A 161 -1.71 15.13 -8.21
N ASP A 162 -2.71 15.90 -8.64
CA ASP A 162 -3.51 15.65 -9.86
C ASP A 162 -4.22 14.28 -9.89
N ALA A 163 -4.29 13.58 -8.75
CA ALA A 163 -4.81 12.21 -8.70
C ALA A 163 -6.26 12.11 -9.19
N ALA A 164 -7.13 13.05 -8.83
CA ALA A 164 -8.53 13.03 -9.25
C ALA A 164 -8.68 13.08 -10.77
N LEU A 165 -7.92 13.94 -11.45
CA LEU A 165 -7.91 14.03 -12.91
C LEU A 165 -7.34 12.76 -13.56
N GLN A 166 -6.24 12.23 -13.01
CA GLN A 166 -5.61 11.01 -13.53
C GLN A 166 -6.49 9.78 -13.33
N ILE A 167 -7.17 9.68 -12.19
CA ILE A 167 -8.15 8.61 -11.94
C ILE A 167 -9.32 8.73 -12.92
N ALA A 168 -9.84 9.94 -13.18
CA ALA A 168 -10.87 10.13 -14.18
C ALA A 168 -10.43 9.68 -15.58
N MET A 169 -9.19 9.94 -15.98
CA MET A 169 -8.61 9.46 -17.24
C MET A 169 -8.47 7.93 -17.29
N LEU A 170 -8.18 7.27 -16.16
CA LEU A 170 -8.08 5.81 -16.07
C LEU A 170 -9.44 5.11 -16.09
N LEU A 171 -10.49 5.82 -15.64
CA LEU A 171 -11.84 5.26 -15.56
C LEU A 171 -12.67 5.54 -16.84
N GLY A 172 -12.29 6.51 -17.65
CA GLY A 172 -12.94 6.86 -18.92
C GLY A 172 -14.11 7.79 -18.67
#